data_a790eb180c422de00f3ea1638ca37623
#
_entry.id   a790eb180c422de00f3ea1638ca37623
#
_cell.length_a   1.000
_cell.length_b   1.000
_cell.length_c   1.000
_cell.angle_alpha   90.00
_cell.angle_beta   90.00
_cell.angle_gamma   90.00
#
_symmetry.space_group_name_H-M   'P 1'
#
loop_
_entity.id
_entity.type
_entity.pdbx_description
1 polymer ?
#
loop_
_entity_poly.entity_id
_entity_poly.type
_entity_poly.pdbx_seq_one_letter_code
_entity_poly.pdbx_strand_id
1 'polypeptide(L)'
;NYRGNLLAARIAQLIGEDGRKYKEEAEAILKAMNERLWMKEHGHWAEFQDLMGHKRLHKSAALWSIYTPIDCGACTPEQAYLATKYVDRDIPHIPIVVNKEDTIGYTLSTTDWMPYAWSTNNVAHEEVANMALAYFQAGRNIEGLSLLKSDLTDEMLLGKSPGNFGQISFYDRERNEAYRDFGDNVGITSRAIINGLFGITPNALYGQCII
;
A
#
# COMPACT_ATOMS: atom_id res chain seq x y z
N ASN A 1 -6.54 11.15 5.78
CA ASN A 1 -6.78 12.49 6.39
C ASN A 1 -5.49 13.31 6.59
N TYR A 2 -4.36 12.75 7.11
CA TYR A 2 -3.11 13.48 7.36
C TYR A 2 -2.63 14.28 6.13
N ARG A 3 -2.32 13.60 5.03
CA ARG A 3 -1.85 14.23 3.79
C ARG A 3 -2.87 15.20 3.20
N GLY A 4 -4.17 14.85 3.27
CA GLY A 4 -5.25 15.73 2.80
C GLY A 4 -5.26 17.08 3.52
N ASN A 5 -5.05 17.07 4.83
CA ASN A 5 -4.95 18.31 5.62
C ASN A 5 -3.68 19.11 5.27
N LEU A 6 -2.54 18.47 5.03
CA LEU A 6 -1.33 19.17 4.58
C LEU A 6 -1.54 19.84 3.21
N LEU A 7 -2.19 19.14 2.28
CA LEU A 7 -2.52 19.71 0.97
C LEU A 7 -3.53 20.86 1.08
N ALA A 8 -4.56 20.70 1.93
CA ALA A 8 -5.55 21.76 2.17
C ALA A 8 -4.89 23.02 2.77
N ALA A 9 -3.94 22.84 3.70
CA ALA A 9 -3.16 23.95 4.25
C ALA A 9 -2.35 24.68 3.15
N ARG A 10 -1.76 23.92 2.23
CA ARG A 10 -1.00 24.50 1.13
C ARG A 10 -1.91 25.22 0.12
N ILE A 11 -3.05 24.65 -0.22
CA ILE A 11 -4.04 25.27 -1.09
C ILE A 11 -4.55 26.57 -0.47
N ALA A 12 -4.89 26.57 0.83
CA ALA A 12 -5.30 27.79 1.54
C ALA A 12 -4.27 28.92 1.39
N GLN A 13 -2.98 28.61 1.60
CA GLN A 13 -1.90 29.58 1.38
C GLN A 13 -1.85 30.14 -0.05
N LEU A 14 -2.06 29.29 -1.05
CA LEU A 14 -2.02 29.69 -2.47
C LEU A 14 -3.16 30.64 -2.85
N ILE A 15 -4.30 30.52 -2.19
CA ILE A 15 -5.48 31.40 -2.42
C ILE A 15 -5.56 32.56 -1.41
N GLY A 16 -4.54 32.74 -0.57
CA GLY A 16 -4.48 33.83 0.41
C GLY A 16 -5.29 33.62 1.69
N GLU A 17 -5.68 32.38 1.96
CA GLU A 17 -6.44 31.97 3.15
C GLU A 17 -5.56 31.40 4.26
N ASP A 18 -6.07 31.39 5.50
CA ASP A 18 -5.35 30.83 6.65
C ASP A 18 -5.45 29.29 6.69
N GLY A 19 -4.34 28.64 6.45
CA GLY A 19 -4.21 27.17 6.46
C GLY A 19 -3.84 26.55 7.81
N ARG A 20 -3.68 27.34 8.89
CA ARG A 20 -3.17 26.85 10.20
C ARG A 20 -3.99 25.70 10.77
N LYS A 21 -5.31 25.82 10.76
CA LYS A 21 -6.23 24.78 11.27
C LYS A 21 -6.00 23.41 10.62
N TYR A 22 -5.66 23.37 9.34
CA TYR A 22 -5.40 22.12 8.63
C TYR A 22 -4.03 21.51 9.03
N LYS A 23 -3.02 22.37 9.30
CA LYS A 23 -1.74 21.87 9.81
C LYS A 23 -1.87 21.29 11.21
N GLU A 24 -2.57 21.99 12.09
CA GLU A 24 -2.85 21.53 13.46
C GLU A 24 -3.60 20.19 13.46
N GLU A 25 -4.58 20.03 12.57
CA GLU A 25 -5.30 18.77 12.40
C GLU A 25 -4.38 17.66 11.88
N ALA A 26 -3.55 17.93 10.90
CA ALA A 26 -2.56 16.97 10.41
C ALA A 26 -1.62 16.49 11.52
N GLU A 27 -1.08 17.43 12.30
CA GLU A 27 -0.19 17.11 13.43
C GLU A 27 -0.90 16.28 14.50
N ALA A 28 -2.16 16.61 14.82
CA ALA A 28 -2.97 15.85 15.77
C ALA A 28 -3.21 14.42 15.30
N ILE A 29 -3.52 14.22 14.00
CA ILE A 29 -3.70 12.91 13.38
C ILE A 29 -2.39 12.10 13.46
N LEU A 30 -1.26 12.68 13.06
CA LEU A 30 0.04 12.01 13.09
C LEU A 30 0.42 11.59 14.50
N LYS A 31 0.23 12.49 15.47
CA LYS A 31 0.46 12.20 16.89
C LYS A 31 -0.40 11.05 17.38
N ALA A 32 -1.72 11.12 17.14
CA ALA A 32 -2.66 10.09 17.58
C ALA A 32 -2.35 8.71 16.96
N MET A 33 -1.98 8.68 15.68
CA MET A 33 -1.58 7.46 14.99
C MET A 33 -0.34 6.83 15.62
N ASN A 34 0.67 7.63 15.91
CA ASN A 34 1.91 7.12 16.52
C ASN A 34 1.73 6.72 17.99
N GLU A 35 0.93 7.44 18.76
CA GLU A 35 0.71 7.13 20.18
C GLU A 35 -0.21 5.94 20.40
N ARG A 36 -1.17 5.70 19.50
CA ARG A 36 -2.22 4.71 19.71
C ARG A 36 -2.09 3.45 18.88
N LEU A 37 -1.55 3.57 17.66
CA LEU A 37 -1.51 2.47 16.70
C LEU A 37 -0.10 1.93 16.44
N TRP A 38 0.95 2.76 16.57
CA TRP A 38 2.30 2.27 16.34
C TRP A 38 2.74 1.29 17.44
N MET A 39 3.02 0.06 17.04
CA MET A 39 3.47 -1.01 17.93
C MET A 39 4.99 -1.18 17.79
N LYS A 40 5.75 -0.46 18.61
CA LYS A 40 7.21 -0.41 18.53
C LYS A 40 7.87 -1.79 18.52
N GLU A 41 7.38 -2.71 19.34
CA GLU A 41 7.94 -4.07 19.46
C GLU A 41 7.58 -4.97 18.27
N HIS A 42 6.52 -4.63 17.53
CA HIS A 42 6.09 -5.36 16.33
C HIS A 42 6.61 -4.72 15.04
N GLY A 43 6.99 -3.44 15.09
CA GLY A 43 7.53 -2.69 13.96
C GLY A 43 6.49 -2.27 12.91
N HIS A 44 5.21 -2.23 13.26
CA HIS A 44 4.15 -1.77 12.37
C HIS A 44 2.98 -1.16 13.14
N TRP A 45 2.04 -0.53 12.41
CA TRP A 45 0.81 -0.01 13.01
C TRP A 45 -0.20 -1.14 13.17
N ALA A 46 -0.95 -1.09 14.29
CA ALA A 46 -2.16 -1.89 14.42
C ALA A 46 -3.20 -1.43 13.38
N GLU A 47 -4.04 -2.33 12.95
CA GLU A 47 -5.11 -2.03 12.00
C GLU A 47 -6.05 -0.94 12.52
N PHE A 48 -6.55 -1.14 13.72
CA PHE A 48 -7.38 -0.15 14.44
C PHE A 48 -7.47 -0.48 15.94
N GLN A 49 -8.04 0.45 16.68
CA GLN A 49 -8.46 0.26 18.06
C GLN A 49 -9.97 0.42 18.18
N ASP A 50 -10.63 -0.47 18.89
CA ASP A 50 -12.07 -0.36 19.15
C ASP A 50 -12.40 0.98 19.83
N LEU A 51 -13.42 1.66 19.33
CA LEU A 51 -13.89 2.92 19.92
C LEU A 51 -14.67 2.69 21.22
N MET A 52 -15.30 1.53 21.35
CA MET A 52 -16.18 1.17 22.47
C MET A 52 -15.77 -0.17 23.07
N GLY A 53 -16.40 -0.56 24.17
CA GLY A 53 -16.17 -1.81 24.84
C GLY A 53 -14.79 -1.89 25.48
N HIS A 54 -14.08 -2.98 25.21
CA HIS A 54 -12.76 -3.23 25.79
C HIS A 54 -11.62 -2.46 25.12
N LYS A 55 -11.90 -1.63 24.12
CA LYS A 55 -10.92 -0.86 23.36
C LYS A 55 -9.71 -1.69 22.89
N ARG A 56 -9.98 -2.89 22.39
CA ARG A 56 -8.96 -3.80 21.90
C ARG A 56 -8.18 -3.18 20.75
N LEU A 57 -6.89 -3.42 20.77
CA LEU A 57 -6.01 -3.08 19.66
C LEU A 57 -5.92 -4.29 18.72
N HIS A 58 -6.35 -4.11 17.47
CA HIS A 58 -6.30 -5.13 16.43
C HIS A 58 -4.94 -5.09 15.74
N LYS A 59 -4.07 -6.02 16.14
CA LYS A 59 -2.63 -5.96 15.85
C LYS A 59 -2.26 -6.40 14.45
N SER A 60 -3.03 -7.31 13.84
CA SER A 60 -2.76 -7.79 12.50
C SER A 60 -3.22 -6.76 11.47
N ALA A 61 -2.26 -6.11 10.85
CA ALA A 61 -2.50 -5.07 9.86
C ALA A 61 -2.70 -5.66 8.46
N ALA A 62 -3.61 -5.07 7.71
CA ALA A 62 -3.73 -5.30 6.28
C ALA A 62 -2.66 -4.53 5.50
N LEU A 63 -2.46 -4.85 4.21
CA LEU A 63 -1.51 -4.12 3.35
C LEU A 63 -1.78 -2.62 3.33
N TRP A 64 -3.07 -2.20 3.25
CA TRP A 64 -3.45 -0.78 3.24
C TRP A 64 -3.06 -0.02 4.51
N SER A 65 -2.98 -0.69 5.66
CA SER A 65 -2.51 -0.08 6.91
C SER A 65 -0.99 0.03 6.99
N ILE A 66 -0.28 -0.57 6.04
CA ILE A 66 1.18 -0.46 5.89
C ILE A 66 1.55 0.57 4.82
N TYR A 67 1.06 0.41 3.59
CA TYR A 67 1.49 1.29 2.50
C TYR A 67 0.91 2.71 2.62
N THR A 68 -0.30 2.88 3.15
CA THR A 68 -0.94 4.21 3.24
C THR A 68 -0.16 5.20 4.11
N PRO A 69 0.29 4.87 5.33
CA PRO A 69 1.14 5.77 6.11
C PRO A 69 2.45 6.13 5.40
N ILE A 70 3.06 5.17 4.72
CA ILE A 70 4.32 5.36 3.98
C ILE A 70 4.08 6.34 2.81
N ASP A 71 3.10 6.06 1.98
CA ASP A 71 2.78 6.89 0.81
C ASP A 71 2.30 8.30 1.18
N CYS A 72 1.63 8.43 2.30
CA CYS A 72 1.21 9.74 2.82
C CYS A 72 2.34 10.53 3.49
N GLY A 73 3.52 9.95 3.69
CA GLY A 73 4.61 10.56 4.45
C GLY A 73 4.27 10.73 5.93
N ALA A 74 3.40 9.87 6.47
CA ALA A 74 2.96 9.90 7.87
C ALA A 74 3.83 9.01 8.77
N CYS A 75 5.08 8.78 8.40
CA CYS A 75 6.01 7.93 9.13
C CYS A 75 7.45 8.39 8.97
N THR A 76 8.32 7.91 9.86
CA THR A 76 9.77 8.05 9.70
C THR A 76 10.30 7.00 8.72
N PRO A 77 11.50 7.18 8.14
CA PRO A 77 12.15 6.16 7.30
C PRO A 77 12.33 4.82 8.03
N GLU A 78 12.64 4.85 9.33
CA GLU A 78 12.76 3.66 10.16
C GLU A 78 11.42 2.94 10.31
N GLN A 79 10.33 3.68 10.54
CA GLN A 79 8.99 3.11 10.60
C GLN A 79 8.58 2.48 9.27
N ALA A 80 8.85 3.15 8.16
CA ALA A 80 8.58 2.61 6.81
C ALA A 80 9.33 1.29 6.57
N TYR A 81 10.64 1.25 6.92
CA TYR A 81 11.45 0.05 6.81
C TYR A 81 10.90 -1.10 7.67
N LEU A 82 10.61 -0.85 8.94
CA LEU A 82 10.09 -1.86 9.87
C LEU A 82 8.69 -2.34 9.46
N ALA A 83 7.82 -1.44 9.03
CA ALA A 83 6.47 -1.80 8.59
C ALA A 83 6.48 -2.67 7.33
N THR A 84 7.40 -2.42 6.40
CA THR A 84 7.58 -3.31 5.25
C THR A 84 8.19 -4.66 5.64
N LYS A 85 9.00 -4.74 6.70
CA LYS A 85 9.48 -6.02 7.27
C LYS A 85 8.37 -6.85 7.90
N TYR A 86 7.34 -6.21 8.45
CA TYR A 86 6.14 -6.93 8.89
C TYR A 86 5.47 -7.65 7.72
N VAL A 87 5.35 -7.00 6.56
CA VAL A 87 4.76 -7.63 5.37
C VAL A 87 5.56 -8.87 4.95
N ASP A 88 6.89 -8.79 4.93
CA ASP A 88 7.74 -9.96 4.60
C ASP A 88 7.51 -11.15 5.54
N ARG A 89 7.24 -10.89 6.81
CA ARG A 89 7.18 -11.90 7.84
C ARG A 89 5.79 -12.48 8.05
N ASP A 90 4.77 -11.62 8.04
CA ASP A 90 3.45 -11.98 8.58
C ASP A 90 2.36 -12.03 7.50
N ILE A 91 2.49 -11.30 6.40
CA ILE A 91 1.50 -11.35 5.31
C ILE A 91 1.76 -12.56 4.41
N PRO A 92 0.74 -13.35 4.05
CA PRO A 92 0.92 -14.51 3.21
C PRO A 92 1.48 -14.17 1.83
N HIS A 93 2.57 -14.83 1.44
CA HIS A 93 3.17 -14.78 0.12
C HIS A 93 2.65 -15.94 -0.72
N ILE A 94 2.02 -15.62 -1.84
CA ILE A 94 1.37 -16.60 -2.70
C ILE A 94 2.26 -16.83 -3.93
N PRO A 95 2.77 -18.06 -4.15
CA PRO A 95 3.67 -18.33 -5.27
C PRO A 95 2.95 -18.16 -6.61
N ILE A 96 3.61 -17.54 -7.56
CA ILE A 96 3.17 -17.41 -8.95
C ILE A 96 3.82 -18.54 -9.75
N VAL A 97 3.00 -19.48 -10.20
CA VAL A 97 3.47 -20.70 -10.88
C VAL A 97 3.11 -20.63 -12.35
N VAL A 98 4.11 -20.71 -13.21
CA VAL A 98 3.92 -20.68 -14.69
C VAL A 98 3.62 -22.06 -15.26
N ASN A 99 4.42 -23.04 -14.90
CA ASN A 99 4.28 -24.43 -15.28
C ASN A 99 4.36 -25.24 -14.01
N LYS A 100 3.42 -25.99 -13.66
CA LYS A 100 3.25 -26.83 -12.46
C LYS A 100 4.43 -26.95 -11.45
N GLU A 101 5.63 -26.59 -11.82
CA GLU A 101 6.87 -26.73 -11.04
C GLU A 101 7.72 -25.46 -10.94
N ASP A 102 7.50 -24.43 -11.80
CA ASP A 102 8.33 -23.23 -11.85
C ASP A 102 7.66 -22.05 -11.16
N THR A 103 8.11 -21.73 -9.95
CA THR A 103 7.74 -20.50 -9.26
C THR A 103 8.61 -19.34 -9.76
N ILE A 104 7.98 -18.32 -10.36
CA ILE A 104 8.67 -17.16 -10.94
C ILE A 104 8.71 -15.96 -10.01
N GLY A 105 7.99 -16.01 -8.91
CA GLY A 105 7.86 -14.95 -7.91
C GLY A 105 6.70 -15.17 -6.98
N TYR A 106 6.35 -14.13 -6.25
CA TYR A 106 5.24 -14.17 -5.29
C TYR A 106 4.37 -12.93 -5.46
N THR A 107 3.08 -13.11 -5.29
CA THR A 107 2.15 -12.03 -4.98
C THR A 107 1.83 -12.03 -3.49
N LEU A 108 1.10 -11.03 -3.01
CA LEU A 108 0.76 -10.87 -1.60
C LEU A 108 -0.74 -11.04 -1.39
N SER A 109 -1.10 -11.66 -0.29
CA SER A 109 -2.46 -11.55 0.23
C SER A 109 -2.68 -10.14 0.79
N THR A 110 -3.91 -9.66 0.73
CA THR A 110 -4.31 -8.37 1.34
C THR A 110 -4.18 -8.39 2.86
N THR A 111 -4.43 -9.55 3.47
CA THR A 111 -4.41 -9.76 4.92
C THR A 111 -4.07 -11.23 5.25
N ASP A 112 -3.81 -11.50 6.52
CA ASP A 112 -3.77 -12.85 7.10
C ASP A 112 -5.08 -13.23 7.83
N TRP A 113 -6.14 -12.41 7.67
CA TRP A 113 -7.36 -12.56 8.48
C TRP A 113 -8.21 -13.76 8.04
N MET A 114 -8.94 -14.31 9.01
CA MET A 114 -9.89 -15.39 8.78
C MET A 114 -11.28 -15.00 9.31
N PRO A 115 -12.35 -15.45 8.69
CA PRO A 115 -12.38 -16.30 7.51
C PRO A 115 -12.03 -15.54 6.24
N TYR A 116 -11.57 -16.25 5.22
CA TYR A 116 -11.43 -15.77 3.87
C TYR A 116 -12.75 -15.17 3.34
N ALA A 117 -12.69 -13.98 2.79
CA ALA A 117 -13.85 -13.31 2.22
C ALA A 117 -13.40 -12.21 1.23
N TRP A 118 -13.89 -12.24 0.03
CA TRP A 118 -13.64 -11.32 -1.09
C TRP A 118 -12.25 -10.64 -1.06
N SER A 119 -12.14 -9.41 -0.56
CA SER A 119 -10.86 -8.67 -0.45
C SER A 119 -10.09 -8.97 0.84
N THR A 120 -10.54 -9.92 1.67
CA THR A 120 -9.89 -10.30 2.92
C THR A 120 -9.19 -11.63 2.76
N ASN A 121 -7.89 -11.70 3.06
CA ASN A 121 -7.03 -12.86 2.87
C ASN A 121 -7.05 -13.37 1.41
N ASN A 122 -6.97 -12.44 0.48
CA ASN A 122 -7.02 -12.70 -0.96
C ASN A 122 -6.04 -11.80 -1.71
N VAL A 123 -5.95 -11.89 -3.02
CA VAL A 123 -5.09 -11.03 -3.85
C VAL A 123 -5.91 -9.90 -4.45
N ALA A 124 -5.46 -8.67 -4.21
CA ALA A 124 -5.93 -7.47 -4.89
C ALA A 124 -4.70 -6.77 -5.50
N HIS A 125 -4.62 -6.72 -6.82
CA HIS A 125 -3.40 -6.25 -7.50
C HIS A 125 -3.09 -4.79 -7.22
N GLU A 126 -4.09 -3.94 -7.01
CA GLU A 126 -3.86 -2.55 -6.57
C GLU A 126 -3.18 -2.48 -5.20
N GLU A 127 -3.49 -3.38 -4.27
CA GLU A 127 -2.84 -3.47 -2.97
C GLU A 127 -1.39 -3.93 -3.11
N VAL A 128 -1.15 -4.89 -4.00
CA VAL A 128 0.20 -5.41 -4.30
C VAL A 128 1.05 -4.32 -4.96
N ALA A 129 0.52 -3.60 -5.94
CA ALA A 129 1.21 -2.48 -6.60
C ALA A 129 1.49 -1.31 -5.64
N ASN A 130 0.53 -0.97 -4.74
CA ASN A 130 0.75 -0.01 -3.65
C ASN A 130 1.86 -0.48 -2.70
N MET A 131 1.90 -1.76 -2.39
CA MET A 131 2.95 -2.31 -1.53
C MET A 131 4.32 -2.29 -2.21
N ALA A 132 4.40 -2.58 -3.52
CA ALA A 132 5.62 -2.43 -4.30
C ALA A 132 6.14 -0.98 -4.26
N LEU A 133 5.24 0.01 -4.43
CA LEU A 133 5.58 1.43 -4.27
C LEU A 133 6.09 1.73 -2.86
N ALA A 134 5.44 1.21 -1.83
CA ALA A 134 5.86 1.41 -0.44
C ALA A 134 7.24 0.82 -0.14
N TYR A 135 7.59 -0.32 -0.73
CA TYR A 135 8.96 -0.86 -0.64
C TYR A 135 9.99 0.10 -1.23
N PHE A 136 9.74 0.67 -2.42
CA PHE A 136 10.62 1.69 -3.00
C PHE A 136 10.74 2.91 -2.09
N GLN A 137 9.63 3.41 -1.57
CA GLN A 137 9.58 4.56 -0.66
C GLN A 137 10.29 4.29 0.68
N ALA A 138 10.34 3.03 1.11
CA ALA A 138 11.09 2.60 2.29
C ALA A 138 12.58 2.33 1.99
N GLY A 139 13.06 2.59 0.77
CA GLY A 139 14.44 2.32 0.34
C GLY A 139 14.77 0.85 0.08
N ARG A 140 13.75 0.00 -0.02
CA ARG A 140 13.88 -1.45 -0.25
C ARG A 140 13.65 -1.78 -1.73
N ASN A 141 14.56 -1.28 -2.55
CA ASN A 141 14.42 -1.28 -4.01
C ASN A 141 14.39 -2.69 -4.63
N ILE A 142 15.13 -3.64 -4.06
CA ILE A 142 15.18 -5.02 -4.56
C ILE A 142 13.83 -5.71 -4.36
N GLU A 143 13.28 -5.59 -3.16
CA GLU A 143 11.97 -6.16 -2.82
C GLU A 143 10.85 -5.45 -3.62
N GLY A 144 10.91 -4.13 -3.74
CA GLY A 144 9.96 -3.35 -4.55
C GLY A 144 9.97 -3.77 -6.02
N LEU A 145 11.16 -3.92 -6.62
CA LEU A 145 11.28 -4.38 -8.01
C LEU A 145 10.81 -5.82 -8.18
N SER A 146 11.15 -6.70 -7.24
CA SER A 146 10.73 -8.10 -7.28
C SER A 146 9.21 -8.23 -7.22
N LEU A 147 8.57 -7.51 -6.29
CA LEU A 147 7.12 -7.54 -6.14
C LEU A 147 6.42 -6.93 -7.35
N LEU A 148 6.88 -5.77 -7.85
CA LEU A 148 6.32 -5.13 -9.03
C LEU A 148 6.39 -6.03 -10.29
N LYS A 149 7.52 -6.69 -10.50
CA LYS A 149 7.68 -7.65 -11.61
C LYS A 149 6.73 -8.83 -11.47
N SER A 150 6.61 -9.36 -10.27
CA SER A 150 5.72 -10.48 -9.97
C SER A 150 4.27 -10.10 -10.21
N ASP A 151 3.85 -8.94 -9.71
CA ASP A 151 2.49 -8.43 -9.88
C ASP A 151 2.13 -8.23 -11.36
N LEU A 152 2.97 -7.54 -12.12
CA LEU A 152 2.80 -7.37 -13.57
C LEU A 152 2.74 -8.70 -14.33
N THR A 153 3.52 -9.68 -13.91
CA THR A 153 3.52 -11.00 -14.54
C THR A 153 2.22 -11.74 -14.24
N ASP A 154 1.79 -11.73 -12.99
CA ASP A 154 0.57 -12.42 -12.56
C ASP A 154 -0.68 -11.82 -13.19
N GLU A 155 -0.84 -10.50 -13.10
CA GLU A 155 -2.05 -9.82 -13.61
C GLU A 155 -2.12 -9.74 -15.13
N MET A 156 -1.01 -9.39 -15.80
CA MET A 156 -1.03 -9.07 -17.24
C MET A 156 -0.64 -10.24 -18.14
N LEU A 157 0.27 -11.10 -17.71
CA LEU A 157 0.79 -12.18 -18.56
C LEU A 157 0.15 -13.53 -18.25
N LEU A 158 -0.06 -13.86 -16.97
CA LEU A 158 -0.57 -15.14 -16.53
C LEU A 158 -2.04 -15.10 -16.11
N GLY A 159 -2.57 -13.90 -15.87
CA GLY A 159 -3.97 -13.72 -15.54
C GLY A 159 -4.93 -14.15 -16.64
N LYS A 160 -6.22 -14.23 -16.34
CA LYS A 160 -7.26 -14.61 -17.31
C LYS A 160 -7.48 -13.58 -18.43
N SER A 161 -6.67 -12.54 -18.49
CA SER A 161 -6.60 -11.59 -19.60
C SER A 161 -5.16 -11.45 -20.10
N PRO A 162 -4.46 -12.53 -20.46
CA PRO A 162 -3.09 -12.45 -20.90
C PRO A 162 -2.99 -11.60 -22.17
N GLY A 163 -1.97 -10.76 -22.22
CA GLY A 163 -1.73 -9.84 -23.34
C GLY A 163 -2.74 -8.70 -23.49
N ASN A 164 -3.68 -8.58 -22.58
CA ASN A 164 -4.62 -7.45 -22.54
C ASN A 164 -4.14 -6.44 -21.47
N PHE A 165 -4.12 -5.16 -21.83
CA PHE A 165 -3.88 -4.06 -20.88
C PHE A 165 -5.03 -3.85 -19.88
N GLY A 166 -6.12 -4.61 -20.01
CA GLY A 166 -7.16 -4.71 -19.00
C GLY A 166 -6.60 -5.48 -17.80
N GLN A 167 -6.11 -4.77 -16.83
CA GLN A 167 -5.56 -5.33 -15.61
C GLN A 167 -6.64 -6.08 -14.82
N ILE A 168 -6.28 -7.22 -14.27
CA ILE A 168 -7.12 -7.94 -13.32
C ILE A 168 -6.94 -7.27 -11.97
N SER A 169 -7.98 -6.65 -11.43
CA SER A 169 -7.88 -5.96 -10.14
C SER A 169 -7.91 -6.88 -8.95
N PHE A 170 -8.54 -8.04 -9.11
CA PHE A 170 -8.81 -8.95 -8.00
C PHE A 170 -8.70 -10.41 -8.45
N TYR A 171 -8.07 -11.21 -7.62
CA TYR A 171 -7.91 -12.64 -7.85
C TYR A 171 -8.34 -13.44 -6.63
N ASP A 172 -9.37 -14.24 -6.81
CA ASP A 172 -9.81 -15.21 -5.82
C ASP A 172 -8.98 -16.50 -5.95
N ARG A 173 -7.99 -16.64 -5.10
CA ARG A 173 -7.05 -17.76 -5.13
C ARG A 173 -7.70 -19.12 -4.83
N GLU A 174 -8.74 -19.14 -4.00
CA GLU A 174 -9.41 -20.38 -3.60
C GLU A 174 -10.30 -20.91 -4.73
N ARG A 175 -10.94 -19.99 -5.47
CA ARG A 175 -11.81 -20.33 -6.60
C ARG A 175 -11.08 -20.31 -7.93
N ASN A 176 -9.86 -19.81 -7.96
CA ASN A 176 -9.10 -19.55 -9.18
C ASN A 176 -9.88 -18.68 -10.19
N GLU A 177 -10.55 -17.65 -9.68
CA GLU A 177 -11.36 -16.71 -10.43
C GLU A 177 -10.71 -15.32 -10.42
N ALA A 178 -10.74 -14.65 -11.57
CA ALA A 178 -10.25 -13.30 -11.72
C ALA A 178 -11.39 -12.35 -12.09
N TYR A 179 -11.46 -11.23 -11.40
CA TYR A 179 -12.46 -10.18 -11.60
C TYR A 179 -11.84 -9.02 -12.38
N ARG A 180 -12.33 -8.78 -13.58
CA ARG A 180 -11.76 -7.83 -14.55
C ARG A 180 -12.41 -6.46 -14.54
N ASP A 181 -13.60 -6.37 -13.97
CA ASP A 181 -14.46 -5.18 -14.10
C ASP A 181 -14.16 -4.10 -13.05
N PHE A 182 -13.13 -4.33 -12.24
CA PHE A 182 -12.59 -3.34 -11.31
C PHE A 182 -11.43 -2.60 -11.95
N GLY A 183 -11.48 -1.27 -11.92
CA GLY A 183 -10.41 -0.43 -12.48
C GLY A 183 -9.40 0.07 -11.45
N ASP A 184 -9.37 -0.52 -10.26
CA ASP A 184 -8.67 0.03 -9.10
C ASP A 184 -7.15 0.12 -9.30
N ASN A 185 -6.54 -0.85 -9.97
CA ASN A 185 -5.09 -0.88 -10.15
C ASN A 185 -4.57 -0.09 -11.37
N VAL A 186 -5.44 0.42 -12.23
CA VAL A 186 -5.05 1.10 -13.49
C VAL A 186 -4.08 2.26 -13.26
N GLY A 187 -4.33 3.07 -12.24
CA GLY A 187 -3.48 4.22 -11.91
C GLY A 187 -2.27 3.87 -11.05
N ILE A 188 -2.39 2.88 -10.16
CA ILE A 188 -1.33 2.60 -9.19
C ILE A 188 -0.15 1.87 -9.79
N THR A 189 -0.36 0.97 -10.73
CA THR A 189 0.73 0.27 -11.42
C THR A 189 1.64 1.27 -12.16
N SER A 190 1.04 2.22 -12.90
CA SER A 190 1.78 3.31 -13.53
C SER A 190 2.55 4.16 -12.50
N ARG A 191 1.93 4.43 -11.37
CA ARG A 191 2.52 5.18 -10.29
C ARG A 191 3.69 4.42 -9.62
N ALA A 192 3.55 3.13 -9.39
CA ALA A 192 4.62 2.29 -8.85
C ALA A 192 5.85 2.28 -9.77
N ILE A 193 5.64 2.31 -11.09
CA ILE A 193 6.73 2.43 -12.07
C ILE A 193 7.36 3.83 -12.01
N ILE A 194 6.57 4.89 -12.16
CA ILE A 194 7.08 6.26 -12.29
C ILE A 194 7.69 6.75 -10.97
N ASN A 195 6.92 6.69 -9.89
CA ASN A 195 7.37 7.19 -8.59
C ASN A 195 8.28 6.21 -7.85
N GLY A 196 8.01 4.90 -7.96
CA GLY A 196 8.78 3.87 -7.28
C GLY A 196 10.06 3.52 -8.02
N LEU A 197 9.93 2.87 -9.18
CA LEU A 197 11.09 2.33 -9.91
C LEU A 197 12.01 3.44 -10.47
N PHE A 198 11.44 4.49 -11.08
CA PHE A 198 12.21 5.61 -11.63
C PHE A 198 12.46 6.75 -10.64
N GLY A 199 11.80 6.78 -9.50
CA GLY A 199 11.97 7.81 -8.48
C GLY A 199 11.40 9.19 -8.86
N ILE A 200 10.64 9.31 -9.95
CA ILE A 200 10.13 10.58 -10.44
C ILE A 200 8.86 10.96 -9.69
N THR A 201 8.93 11.96 -8.83
CA THR A 201 7.80 12.41 -7.99
C THR A 201 7.39 13.83 -8.35
N PRO A 202 6.29 14.01 -9.11
CA PRO A 202 5.76 15.34 -9.40
C PRO A 202 5.10 15.95 -8.15
N ASN A 203 5.38 17.22 -7.91
CA ASN A 203 4.83 17.99 -6.79
C ASN A 203 4.34 19.36 -7.28
N ALA A 204 3.27 19.34 -8.07
CA ALA A 204 2.75 20.51 -8.78
C ALA A 204 2.38 21.67 -7.84
N LEU A 205 1.83 21.40 -6.65
CA LEU A 205 1.48 22.44 -5.68
C LEU A 205 2.69 23.21 -5.14
N TYR A 206 3.90 22.67 -5.30
CA TYR A 206 5.15 23.31 -4.89
C TYR A 206 6.01 23.70 -6.11
N GLY A 207 5.50 23.48 -7.32
CA GLY A 207 6.24 23.78 -8.56
C GLY A 207 7.51 22.92 -8.71
N GLN A 208 7.51 21.70 -8.21
CA GLN A 208 8.68 20.85 -8.13
C GLN A 208 8.44 19.51 -8.86
N CYS A 209 9.53 18.93 -9.35
CA CYS A 209 9.63 17.53 -9.70
C CYS A 209 10.90 16.99 -9.05
N ILE A 210 10.76 15.97 -8.23
CA ILE A 210 11.87 15.33 -7.52
C ILE A 210 12.27 14.11 -8.36
N ILE A 211 13.58 13.95 -8.57
CA ILE A 211 14.18 12.81 -9.31
C ILE A 211 15.27 12.20 -8.44
#